data_c6a90809fa1bc7ffd7d72285ea254227
#
_entry.id   c6a90809fa1bc7ffd7d72285ea254227
#
_cell.length_a   1.000
_cell.length_b   1.000
_cell.length_c   1.000
_cell.angle_alpha   90.00
_cell.angle_beta   90.00
_cell.angle_gamma   90.00
#
_symmetry.space_group_name_H-M   'P 1'
#
loop_
_entity.id
_entity.type
_entity.pdbx_description
1 polymer ?
#
loop_
_entity_poly.entity_id
_entity_poly.type
_entity_poly.pdbx_seq_one_letter_code
_entity_poly.pdbx_strand_id
1 'polypeptide(L)'
;MGSEVCIRDSLYTAIGTRFHNGGRIQDKDAVEEALVEVGLPTTLMEHWDKTPYEKELRASHHAGMDALGDNVGTPCIHVNGVGFFGPVISRVPKGEEAGKMFDGAVALANFPYFYELKRSRTESPVFDF
;
A
#
# COMPACT_ATOMS: atom_id res chain seq x y z
N MET A 1 -15.79 -13.26 -0.98
CA MET A 1 -14.87 -12.28 -0.31
C MET A 1 -13.39 -12.63 -0.44
N GLY A 2 -12.98 -13.90 -0.46
CA GLY A 2 -11.55 -14.25 -0.59
C GLY A 2 -10.93 -14.01 -1.98
N SER A 3 -11.68 -14.15 -3.08
CA SER A 3 -11.16 -14.03 -4.44
C SER A 3 -10.83 -12.59 -4.86
N GLU A 4 -11.62 -11.61 -4.46
CA GLU A 4 -11.42 -10.20 -4.86
C GLU A 4 -10.16 -9.58 -4.23
N VAL A 5 -9.86 -9.92 -2.98
CA VAL A 5 -8.64 -9.46 -2.30
C VAL A 5 -7.40 -10.04 -2.99
N CYS A 6 -7.43 -11.34 -3.32
CA CYS A 6 -6.31 -12.00 -4.02
C CYS A 6 -6.05 -11.38 -5.40
N ILE A 7 -7.11 -11.08 -6.17
CA ILE A 7 -6.99 -10.45 -7.49
C ILE A 7 -6.37 -9.06 -7.38
N ARG A 8 -6.85 -8.24 -6.45
CA ARG A 8 -6.29 -6.89 -6.21
C ARG A 8 -4.82 -6.96 -5.83
N ASP A 9 -4.47 -7.83 -4.91
CA ASP A 9 -3.10 -7.95 -4.41
C ASP A 9 -2.15 -8.47 -5.49
N SER A 10 -2.61 -9.43 -6.31
CA SER A 10 -1.83 -9.93 -7.46
C SER A 10 -1.60 -8.85 -8.50
N LEU A 11 -2.63 -8.07 -8.86
CA LEU A 11 -2.51 -6.97 -9.82
C LEU A 11 -1.59 -5.86 -9.30
N TYR A 12 -1.73 -5.50 -8.02
CA TYR A 12 -0.84 -4.53 -7.37
C TYR A 12 0.63 -4.97 -7.45
N THR A 13 0.90 -6.23 -7.15
CA THR A 13 2.25 -6.80 -7.21
C THR A 13 2.79 -6.81 -8.64
N ALA A 14 1.98 -7.25 -9.62
CA ALA A 14 2.38 -7.31 -11.02
C ALA A 14 2.70 -5.92 -11.61
N ILE A 15 1.88 -4.91 -11.30
CA ILE A 15 2.13 -3.51 -11.69
C ILE A 15 3.35 -2.97 -10.95
N GLY A 16 3.42 -3.14 -9.64
CA GLY A 16 4.49 -2.63 -8.80
C GLY A 16 5.86 -3.15 -9.22
N THR A 17 5.95 -4.43 -9.57
CA THR A 17 7.18 -5.05 -10.09
C THR A 17 7.64 -4.36 -11.38
N ARG A 18 6.74 -4.10 -12.31
CA ARG A 18 7.08 -3.42 -13.57
C ARG A 18 7.46 -1.97 -13.36
N PHE A 19 6.72 -1.27 -12.51
CA PHE A 19 6.94 0.15 -12.26
C PHE A 19 8.21 0.40 -11.47
N HIS A 20 8.41 -0.27 -10.36
CA HIS A 20 9.50 0.01 -9.42
C HIS A 20 10.77 -0.78 -9.72
N ASN A 21 10.66 -2.09 -9.98
CA ASN A 21 11.85 -2.91 -10.28
C ASN A 21 12.24 -2.81 -11.75
N GLY A 22 11.26 -2.71 -12.65
CA GLY A 22 11.47 -2.56 -14.10
C GLY A 22 11.66 -1.12 -14.57
N GLY A 23 11.46 -0.12 -13.71
CA GLY A 23 11.61 1.30 -14.05
C GLY A 23 10.56 1.84 -15.03
N ARG A 24 9.46 1.13 -15.26
CA ARG A 24 8.40 1.44 -16.24
C ARG A 24 7.23 2.21 -15.60
N ILE A 25 7.55 3.30 -14.88
CA ILE A 25 6.54 4.09 -14.16
C ILE A 25 5.55 4.74 -15.13
N GLN A 26 4.25 4.58 -14.88
CA GLN A 26 3.13 5.08 -15.70
C GLN A 26 3.13 4.56 -17.16
N ASP A 27 3.78 3.43 -17.40
CA ASP A 27 3.77 2.77 -18.70
C ASP A 27 2.45 1.99 -18.89
N LYS A 28 1.68 2.38 -19.89
CA LYS A 28 0.38 1.76 -20.23
C LYS A 28 0.54 0.28 -20.61
N ASP A 29 1.56 -0.03 -21.38
CA ASP A 29 1.81 -1.41 -21.83
C ASP A 29 2.19 -2.30 -20.64
N ALA A 30 2.90 -1.76 -19.65
CA ALA A 30 3.22 -2.46 -18.41
C ALA A 30 1.97 -2.84 -17.60
N VAL A 31 0.94 -1.98 -17.62
CA VAL A 31 -0.33 -2.30 -16.95
C VAL A 31 -1.12 -3.34 -17.72
N GLU A 32 -1.17 -3.25 -19.05
CA GLU A 32 -1.83 -4.27 -19.90
C GLU A 32 -1.18 -5.65 -19.72
N GLU A 33 0.16 -5.72 -19.74
CA GLU A 33 0.90 -6.94 -19.45
C GLU A 33 0.60 -7.51 -18.05
N ALA A 34 0.47 -6.63 -17.05
CA ALA A 34 0.12 -7.05 -15.69
C ALA A 34 -1.29 -7.63 -15.61
N LEU A 35 -2.27 -7.06 -16.34
CA LEU A 35 -3.62 -7.61 -16.45
C LEU A 35 -3.59 -9.03 -17.03
N VAL A 36 -2.84 -9.23 -18.12
CA VAL A 36 -2.68 -10.55 -18.74
C VAL A 36 -2.06 -11.55 -17.76
N GLU A 37 -1.00 -11.16 -17.05
CA GLU A 37 -0.31 -12.02 -16.08
C GLU A 37 -1.24 -12.54 -14.99
N VAL A 38 -2.12 -11.69 -14.49
CA VAL A 38 -3.05 -12.07 -13.40
C VAL A 38 -4.40 -12.60 -13.91
N GLY A 39 -4.55 -12.79 -15.22
CA GLY A 39 -5.75 -13.35 -15.83
C GLY A 39 -6.95 -12.42 -15.86
N LEU A 40 -6.72 -11.11 -15.83
CA LEU A 40 -7.76 -10.10 -15.95
C LEU A 40 -7.97 -9.67 -17.41
N PRO A 41 -9.19 -9.25 -17.79
CA PRO A 41 -9.47 -8.79 -19.15
C PRO A 41 -8.70 -7.51 -19.49
N THR A 42 -8.05 -7.49 -20.66
CA THR A 42 -7.37 -6.28 -21.16
C THR A 42 -8.32 -5.16 -21.51
N THR A 43 -9.62 -5.44 -21.65
CA THR A 43 -10.69 -4.43 -21.82
C THR A 43 -10.73 -3.43 -20.65
N LEU A 44 -10.18 -3.77 -19.47
CA LEU A 44 -10.03 -2.84 -18.35
C LEU A 44 -9.15 -1.64 -18.70
N MET A 45 -8.29 -1.75 -19.72
CA MET A 45 -7.49 -0.63 -20.23
C MET A 45 -8.31 0.52 -20.80
N GLU A 46 -9.60 0.30 -21.12
CA GLU A 46 -10.49 1.39 -21.52
C GLU A 46 -10.72 2.45 -20.42
N HIS A 47 -10.39 2.12 -19.17
CA HIS A 47 -10.49 3.01 -18.02
C HIS A 47 -9.19 3.76 -17.72
N TRP A 48 -8.11 3.54 -18.48
CA TRP A 48 -6.81 4.15 -18.24
C TRP A 48 -6.86 5.68 -18.14
N ASP A 49 -7.59 6.31 -19.07
CA ASP A 49 -7.72 7.78 -19.15
C ASP A 49 -9.07 8.29 -18.59
N LYS A 50 -9.81 7.44 -17.87
CA LYS A 50 -11.16 7.74 -17.40
C LYS A 50 -11.25 7.60 -15.89
N THR A 51 -12.20 8.28 -15.29
CA THR A 51 -12.45 8.26 -13.85
C THR A 51 -13.85 7.76 -13.47
N PRO A 52 -14.32 6.62 -14.05
CA PRO A 52 -15.69 6.16 -13.81
C PRO A 52 -15.93 5.75 -12.36
N TYR A 53 -14.87 5.42 -11.62
CA TYR A 53 -14.89 4.95 -10.22
C TYR A 53 -14.35 5.98 -9.23
N GLU A 54 -14.27 7.24 -9.61
CA GLU A 54 -13.69 8.31 -8.79
C GLU A 54 -14.40 8.47 -7.43
N LYS A 55 -15.71 8.32 -7.41
CA LYS A 55 -16.50 8.42 -6.18
C LYS A 55 -16.15 7.29 -5.20
N GLU A 56 -16.09 6.07 -5.70
CA GLU A 56 -15.76 4.88 -4.91
C GLU A 56 -14.31 4.92 -4.44
N LEU A 57 -13.40 5.37 -5.30
CA LEU A 57 -12.00 5.56 -4.97
C LEU A 57 -11.82 6.58 -3.84
N ARG A 58 -12.49 7.73 -3.93
CA ARG A 58 -12.45 8.76 -2.88
C ARG A 58 -13.08 8.27 -1.58
N ALA A 59 -14.20 7.56 -1.65
CA ALA A 59 -14.82 6.97 -0.46
C ALA A 59 -13.88 5.98 0.24
N SER A 60 -13.20 5.13 -0.52
CA SER A 60 -12.19 4.21 0.01
C SER A 60 -10.99 4.94 0.61
N HIS A 61 -10.52 6.01 -0.04
CA HIS A 61 -9.44 6.85 0.48
C HIS A 61 -9.82 7.50 1.81
N HIS A 62 -10.98 8.14 1.89
CA HIS A 62 -11.47 8.76 3.12
C HIS A 62 -11.63 7.76 4.25
N ALA A 63 -12.17 6.57 3.97
CA ALA A 63 -12.29 5.52 4.98
C ALA A 63 -10.94 5.11 5.60
N GLY A 64 -9.85 5.20 4.83
CA GLY A 64 -8.49 4.92 5.32
C GLY A 64 -7.82 6.11 6.01
N MET A 65 -8.06 7.33 5.52
CA MET A 65 -7.26 8.51 5.89
C MET A 65 -7.91 9.42 6.94
N ASP A 66 -9.25 9.50 6.99
CA ASP A 66 -9.94 10.50 7.83
C ASP A 66 -9.61 10.37 9.33
N ALA A 67 -9.29 9.16 9.79
CA ALA A 67 -8.89 8.92 11.17
C ALA A 67 -7.45 9.40 11.52
N LEU A 68 -6.63 9.68 10.50
CA LEU A 68 -5.22 10.06 10.66
C LEU A 68 -4.98 11.55 10.50
N GLY A 69 -5.89 12.28 9.85
CA GLY A 69 -5.76 13.70 9.54
C GLY A 69 -4.98 13.98 8.24
N ASP A 70 -4.87 15.27 7.91
CA ASP A 70 -4.42 15.73 6.58
C ASP A 70 -2.91 15.76 6.38
N ASN A 71 -2.11 15.56 7.44
CA ASN A 71 -0.66 15.73 7.41
C ASN A 71 0.12 14.41 7.34
N VAL A 72 -0.53 13.34 6.91
CA VAL A 72 0.06 12.00 6.83
C VAL A 72 -0.04 11.43 5.42
N GLY A 73 0.80 10.43 5.14
CA GLY A 73 0.76 9.68 3.89
C GLY A 73 0.48 8.20 4.13
N THR A 74 0.97 7.36 3.25
CA THR A 74 0.90 5.90 3.35
C THR A 74 2.30 5.31 3.65
N PRO A 75 2.38 4.14 4.31
CA PRO A 75 1.28 3.26 4.72
C PRO A 75 0.49 3.79 5.92
N CYS A 76 -0.79 3.37 6.02
CA CYS A 76 -1.65 3.61 7.15
C CYS A 76 -2.10 2.29 7.73
N ILE A 77 -1.99 2.14 9.05
CA ILE A 77 -2.51 0.98 9.76
C ILE A 77 -3.61 1.41 10.73
N HIS A 78 -4.63 0.58 10.84
CA HIS A 78 -5.70 0.74 11.80
C HIS A 78 -5.68 -0.43 12.78
N VAL A 79 -5.42 -0.15 14.04
CA VAL A 79 -5.30 -1.17 15.10
C VAL A 79 -6.18 -0.76 16.28
N ASN A 80 -7.09 -1.64 16.71
CA ASN A 80 -7.97 -1.40 17.85
C ASN A 80 -8.76 -0.08 17.75
N GLY A 81 -9.16 0.33 16.55
CA GLY A 81 -9.90 1.57 16.31
C GLY A 81 -9.06 2.83 16.26
N VAL A 82 -7.74 2.72 16.34
CA VAL A 82 -6.78 3.84 16.19
C VAL A 82 -6.11 3.74 14.83
N GLY A 83 -6.15 4.84 14.05
CA GLY A 83 -5.40 4.98 12.80
C GLY A 83 -4.01 5.56 13.08
N PHE A 84 -2.99 5.03 12.42
CA PHE A 84 -1.61 5.47 12.56
C PHE A 84 -0.86 5.45 11.23
N PHE A 85 -0.07 6.50 10.95
CA PHE A 85 0.82 6.52 9.80
C PHE A 85 2.08 5.72 10.07
N GLY A 86 2.39 4.77 9.20
CA GLY A 86 3.56 3.91 9.33
C GLY A 86 3.19 2.50 9.82
N PRO A 87 4.20 1.71 10.24
CA PRO A 87 5.63 2.02 10.25
C PRO A 87 6.22 2.19 8.84
N VAL A 88 7.07 3.20 8.66
CA VAL A 88 7.77 3.43 7.40
C VAL A 88 9.14 2.77 7.48
N ILE A 89 9.36 1.75 6.67
CA ILE A 89 10.56 0.90 6.69
C ILE A 89 11.19 0.84 5.29
N SER A 90 12.49 0.65 5.22
CA SER A 90 13.22 0.46 3.96
C SER A 90 13.48 -1.01 3.62
N ARG A 91 13.42 -1.89 4.61
CA ARG A 91 13.60 -3.34 4.46
C ARG A 91 12.49 -4.09 5.17
N VAL A 92 12.03 -5.20 4.57
CA VAL A 92 10.98 -6.04 5.16
C VAL A 92 11.57 -6.90 6.27
N PRO A 93 11.18 -6.73 7.54
CA PRO A 93 11.60 -7.62 8.61
C PRO A 93 11.01 -9.02 8.39
N LYS A 94 11.74 -10.06 8.80
CA LYS A 94 11.31 -11.46 8.59
C LYS A 94 11.23 -12.20 9.92
N GLY A 95 10.37 -13.22 9.98
CA GLY A 95 10.25 -14.11 11.11
C GLY A 95 9.94 -13.40 12.43
N GLU A 96 10.68 -13.73 13.47
CA GLU A 96 10.47 -13.23 14.82
C GLU A 96 10.72 -11.69 14.95
N GLU A 97 11.61 -11.14 14.12
CA GLU A 97 11.87 -9.71 14.08
C GLU A 97 10.63 -8.92 13.58
N ALA A 98 9.93 -9.46 12.57
CA ALA A 98 8.68 -8.88 12.10
C ALA A 98 7.61 -8.85 13.21
N GLY A 99 7.49 -9.94 13.98
CA GLY A 99 6.57 -10.01 15.12
C GLY A 99 6.89 -8.97 16.18
N LYS A 100 8.15 -8.87 16.60
CA LYS A 100 8.58 -7.85 17.58
C LYS A 100 8.34 -6.42 17.10
N MET A 101 8.58 -6.15 15.81
CA MET A 101 8.29 -4.85 15.24
C MET A 101 6.79 -4.53 15.25
N PHE A 102 5.96 -5.51 14.88
CA PHE A 102 4.51 -5.36 14.92
C PHE A 102 4.00 -5.09 16.34
N ASP A 103 4.44 -5.87 17.33
CA ASP A 103 4.07 -5.69 18.73
C ASP A 103 4.46 -4.28 19.24
N GLY A 104 5.65 -3.80 18.87
CA GLY A 104 6.10 -2.45 19.18
C GLY A 104 5.22 -1.37 18.53
N ALA A 105 4.86 -1.53 17.26
CA ALA A 105 3.96 -0.60 16.55
C ALA A 105 2.56 -0.57 17.19
N VAL A 106 2.03 -1.74 17.56
CA VAL A 106 0.73 -1.85 18.25
C VAL A 106 0.77 -1.18 19.62
N ALA A 107 1.85 -1.38 20.40
CA ALA A 107 2.01 -0.75 21.70
C ALA A 107 2.03 0.78 21.60
N LEU A 108 2.76 1.34 20.63
CA LEU A 108 2.79 2.78 20.37
C LEU A 108 1.42 3.30 19.90
N ALA A 109 0.78 2.63 18.94
CA ALA A 109 -0.52 3.03 18.42
C ALA A 109 -1.64 3.04 19.48
N ASN A 110 -1.57 2.17 20.48
CA ASN A 110 -2.54 2.11 21.56
C ASN A 110 -2.33 3.18 22.65
N PHE A 111 -1.24 3.95 22.62
CA PHE A 111 -1.03 5.03 23.58
C PHE A 111 -1.63 6.34 23.07
N PRO A 112 -2.69 6.89 23.70
CA PRO A 112 -3.50 7.97 23.12
C PRO A 112 -2.76 9.29 22.87
N TYR A 113 -1.60 9.47 23.48
CA TYR A 113 -0.79 10.70 23.43
C TYR A 113 0.50 10.51 22.64
N PHE A 114 0.62 9.42 21.89
CA PHE A 114 1.76 9.18 21.00
C PHE A 114 1.39 9.62 19.58
N TYR A 115 2.14 10.55 19.02
CA TYR A 115 1.85 11.12 17.71
C TYR A 115 2.89 10.77 16.66
N GLU A 116 4.18 10.81 16.99
CA GLU A 116 5.23 10.58 15.99
C GLU A 116 6.52 10.05 16.62
N LEU A 117 7.16 9.11 15.90
CA LEU A 117 8.54 8.70 16.10
C LEU A 117 9.22 8.63 14.72
N LYS A 118 10.21 9.49 14.49
CA LYS A 118 10.82 9.68 13.18
C LYS A 118 12.33 9.78 13.22
N ARG A 119 12.97 9.27 12.18
CA ARG A 119 14.39 9.50 11.89
C ARG A 119 14.61 9.71 10.39
N SER A 120 15.73 10.34 10.00
CA SER A 120 16.10 10.51 8.60
C SER A 120 16.37 9.16 7.93
N ARG A 121 15.93 9.01 6.69
CA ARG A 121 16.26 7.84 5.87
C ARG A 121 17.73 7.91 5.45
N THR A 122 18.37 6.76 5.44
CA THR A 122 19.75 6.59 4.98
C THR A 122 19.84 5.70 3.74
N GLU A 123 18.72 5.07 3.34
CA GLU A 123 18.63 4.22 2.16
C GLU A 123 17.23 4.29 1.52
N SER A 124 17.14 3.90 0.25
CA SER A 124 15.88 3.69 -0.45
C SER A 124 15.25 2.34 -0.07
N PRO A 125 13.93 2.14 -0.32
CA PRO A 125 13.30 0.84 -0.12
C PRO A 125 14.04 -0.28 -0.88
N VAL A 126 14.22 -1.42 -0.21
CA VAL A 126 14.86 -2.62 -0.76
C VAL A 126 13.78 -3.68 -0.95
N PHE A 127 13.72 -4.25 -2.16
CA PHE A 127 12.73 -5.27 -2.56
C PHE A 127 13.42 -6.63 -2.70
N ASP A 128 13.79 -7.24 -1.57
CA ASP A 128 14.49 -8.52 -1.45
C ASP A 128 13.58 -9.63 -0.87
N PHE A 129 12.40 -9.77 -1.46
CA PHE A 129 11.38 -10.74 -0.97
C PHE A 129 11.77 -12.19 -1.21
#